data_3254199acfb5a0425cc89acbb93cbf7c
#
_entry.id   3254199acfb5a0425cc89acbb93cbf7c
#
_cell.length_a   1.000
_cell.length_b   1.000
_cell.length_c   1.000
_cell.angle_alpha   90.00
_cell.angle_beta   90.00
_cell.angle_gamma   90.00
#
_symmetry.space_group_name_H-M   'P 1'
#
loop_
_entity.id
_entity.type
_entity.pdbx_description
1 polymer ?
#
loop_
_entity_poly.entity_id
_entity_poly.type
_entity_poly.pdbx_seq_one_letter_code
_entity_poly.pdbx_strand_id
1 'polypeptide(L)'
;MVTLPPQETNRHNRHCPRMLGTAAIEVDATKVVVQATARLVPQPGEAYDLVEIETDRGTTACHYYEAEGARDGVVMVGGTGGGFDSPAGGLYPRLAQDLPHHRISALRVRYRHPTDLMESTVDAILGMRYLESQGVSAVGLVGHSLGGAVVIQAAANDPKVRAVVVISTQAAGTEPVARLPKGAAILMIHGDADTVTSPRSSEETYRRAREPRRLVIYEGAGHTLDEAAGSLFVEVKAWLLKHLPGTLV
;
A
#
# COMPACT_ATOMS: atom_id res chain seq x y z
N MET A 1 0.44 -49.37 -11.35
CA MET A 1 0.81 -47.93 -11.21
C MET A 1 -0.48 -47.14 -11.36
N VAL A 2 -1.07 -46.77 -10.23
CA VAL A 2 -2.33 -45.99 -10.21
C VAL A 2 -1.91 -44.53 -10.10
N THR A 3 -2.09 -43.77 -11.18
CA THR A 3 -1.90 -42.31 -11.19
C THR A 3 -3.11 -41.68 -10.49
N LEU A 4 -2.87 -41.06 -9.34
CA LEU A 4 -3.85 -40.19 -8.69
C LEU A 4 -4.08 -38.95 -9.56
N PRO A 5 -5.34 -38.51 -9.72
CA PRO A 5 -5.63 -37.27 -10.42
C PRO A 5 -5.08 -36.06 -9.62
N PRO A 6 -4.70 -34.98 -10.32
CA PRO A 6 -4.25 -33.77 -9.63
C PRO A 6 -5.37 -33.26 -8.71
N GLN A 7 -5.01 -32.94 -7.47
CA GLN A 7 -5.92 -32.30 -6.53
C GLN A 7 -6.37 -30.95 -7.13
N GLU A 8 -7.63 -30.85 -7.47
CA GLU A 8 -8.27 -29.56 -7.77
C GLU A 8 -8.14 -28.66 -6.53
N THR A 9 -7.26 -27.68 -6.64
CA THR A 9 -7.12 -26.63 -5.62
C THR A 9 -8.47 -25.97 -5.43
N ASN A 10 -8.91 -25.98 -4.19
CA ASN A 10 -10.24 -25.60 -3.70
C ASN A 10 -10.56 -24.11 -3.97
N ARG A 11 -10.84 -23.74 -5.22
CA ARG A 11 -11.26 -22.39 -5.63
C ARG A 11 -12.66 -22.02 -5.17
N HIS A 12 -13.46 -22.99 -4.70
CA HIS A 12 -14.88 -22.80 -4.37
C HIS A 12 -15.13 -22.08 -3.04
N ASN A 13 -14.12 -21.91 -2.18
CA ASN A 13 -14.32 -21.28 -0.87
C ASN A 13 -13.92 -19.80 -0.82
N ARG A 14 -13.57 -19.18 -1.95
CA ARG A 14 -13.07 -17.80 -2.04
C ARG A 14 -14.19 -16.75 -2.05
N HIS A 15 -15.45 -17.14 -2.26
CA HIS A 15 -16.61 -16.23 -2.40
C HIS A 15 -17.34 -15.92 -1.08
N CYS A 16 -17.00 -16.63 -0.01
CA CYS A 16 -17.62 -16.39 1.30
C CYS A 16 -16.97 -15.15 1.95
N PRO A 17 -17.77 -14.21 2.49
CA PRO A 17 -17.22 -13.09 3.25
C PRO A 17 -16.31 -13.58 4.37
N ARG A 18 -15.12 -13.01 4.45
CA ARG A 18 -14.16 -13.30 5.53
C ARG A 18 -14.20 -12.18 6.55
N MET A 19 -14.32 -12.55 7.81
CA MET A 19 -14.14 -11.62 8.91
C MET A 19 -12.67 -11.17 8.94
N LEU A 20 -12.43 -9.87 8.83
CA LEU A 20 -11.12 -9.25 9.07
C LEU A 20 -10.91 -8.95 10.57
N GLY A 21 -11.95 -9.21 11.38
CA GLY A 21 -11.95 -8.99 12.81
C GLY A 21 -12.21 -7.54 13.20
N THR A 22 -11.94 -7.24 14.46
CA THR A 22 -12.00 -5.88 15.01
C THR A 22 -10.61 -5.30 15.03
N ALA A 23 -10.40 -4.17 14.37
CA ALA A 23 -9.14 -3.44 14.39
C ALA A 23 -9.28 -2.19 15.28
N ALA A 24 -8.41 -2.06 16.29
CA ALA A 24 -8.19 -0.80 16.98
C ALA A 24 -7.06 -0.05 16.27
N ILE A 25 -7.37 1.10 15.73
CA ILE A 25 -6.48 1.90 14.88
C ILE A 25 -6.25 3.23 15.59
N GLU A 26 -5.02 3.67 15.68
CA GLU A 26 -4.68 4.98 16.23
C GLU A 26 -4.16 5.90 15.11
N VAL A 27 -4.84 6.99 14.87
CA VAL A 27 -4.46 8.03 13.92
C VAL A 27 -4.46 9.36 14.66
N ASP A 28 -3.34 10.07 14.65
CA ASP A 28 -3.21 11.37 15.30
C ASP A 28 -3.70 11.38 16.76
N ALA A 29 -3.29 10.37 17.54
CA ALA A 29 -3.73 10.13 18.92
C ALA A 29 -5.25 9.85 19.08
N THR A 30 -6.00 9.72 18.01
CA THR A 30 -7.40 9.30 18.01
C THR A 30 -7.49 7.79 17.81
N LYS A 31 -8.13 7.09 18.75
CA LYS A 31 -8.39 5.65 18.62
C LYS A 31 -9.72 5.41 17.93
N VAL A 32 -9.69 4.65 16.85
CA VAL A 32 -10.86 4.21 16.10
C VAL A 32 -10.94 2.69 16.19
N VAL A 33 -12.10 2.18 16.51
CA VAL A 33 -12.41 0.74 16.50
C VAL A 33 -13.30 0.46 15.30
N VAL A 34 -12.90 -0.46 14.43
CA VAL A 34 -13.63 -0.80 13.21
C VAL A 34 -13.83 -2.31 13.15
N GLN A 35 -15.05 -2.73 12.87
CA GLN A 35 -15.36 -4.10 12.48
C GLN A 35 -15.40 -4.20 10.97
N ALA A 36 -14.77 -5.20 10.40
CA ALA A 36 -14.69 -5.34 8.95
C ALA A 36 -14.86 -6.78 8.47
N THR A 37 -15.51 -6.91 7.33
CA THR A 37 -15.59 -8.13 6.53
C THR A 37 -15.11 -7.84 5.12
N ALA A 38 -14.47 -8.82 4.48
CA ALA A 38 -14.04 -8.69 3.10
C ALA A 38 -14.66 -9.76 2.23
N ARG A 39 -15.03 -9.38 1.01
CA ARG A 39 -15.55 -10.25 -0.03
C ARG A 39 -14.68 -10.11 -1.29
N LEU A 40 -14.18 -11.23 -1.80
CA LEU A 40 -13.50 -11.29 -3.10
C LEU A 40 -14.53 -11.49 -4.20
N VAL A 41 -14.46 -10.67 -5.23
CA VAL A 41 -15.32 -10.74 -6.43
C VAL A 41 -14.42 -10.90 -7.64
N PRO A 42 -14.32 -12.09 -8.23
CA PRO A 42 -13.50 -12.32 -9.41
C PRO A 42 -13.88 -11.41 -10.57
N GLN A 43 -12.89 -10.92 -11.30
CA GLN A 43 -13.05 -10.05 -12.45
C GLN A 43 -12.52 -10.77 -13.70
N PRO A 44 -13.35 -11.58 -14.40
CA PRO A 44 -12.91 -12.32 -15.57
C PRO A 44 -12.36 -11.40 -16.67
N GLY A 45 -11.13 -11.65 -17.10
CA GLY A 45 -10.45 -10.86 -18.13
C GLY A 45 -9.61 -9.71 -17.60
N GLU A 46 -9.73 -9.37 -16.30
CA GLU A 46 -8.86 -8.39 -15.66
C GLU A 46 -7.64 -9.05 -15.00
N ALA A 47 -6.59 -8.25 -14.80
CA ALA A 47 -5.38 -8.72 -14.11
C ALA A 47 -5.54 -8.75 -12.57
N TYR A 48 -6.70 -8.39 -12.05
CA TYR A 48 -6.99 -8.29 -10.62
C TYR A 48 -8.37 -8.87 -10.29
N ASP A 49 -8.56 -9.23 -9.04
CA ASP A 49 -9.89 -9.45 -8.46
C ASP A 49 -10.33 -8.21 -7.67
N LEU A 50 -11.63 -7.93 -7.68
CA LEU A 50 -12.20 -6.87 -6.85
C LEU A 50 -12.35 -7.41 -5.42
N VAL A 51 -11.90 -6.63 -4.44
CA VAL A 51 -12.15 -6.88 -3.02
C VAL A 51 -13.00 -5.76 -2.47
N GLU A 52 -14.16 -6.10 -1.95
CA GLU A 52 -15.03 -5.19 -1.21
C GLU A 52 -14.82 -5.42 0.29
N ILE A 53 -14.45 -4.38 1.02
CA ILE A 53 -14.29 -4.41 2.47
C ILE A 53 -15.41 -3.59 3.08
N GLU A 54 -16.39 -4.27 3.69
CA GLU A 54 -17.53 -3.67 4.37
C GLU A 54 -17.17 -3.40 5.82
N THR A 55 -17.54 -2.22 6.31
CA THR A 55 -17.35 -1.80 7.69
C THR A 55 -18.61 -1.12 8.23
N ASP A 56 -18.68 -0.92 9.54
CA ASP A 56 -19.67 -0.05 10.20
C ASP A 56 -19.54 1.43 9.80
N ARG A 57 -18.50 1.80 9.02
CA ARG A 57 -18.21 3.16 8.52
C ARG A 57 -18.36 3.28 6.99
N GLY A 58 -18.90 2.26 6.32
CA GLY A 58 -19.08 2.19 4.88
C GLY A 58 -18.19 1.16 4.20
N THR A 59 -18.25 1.09 2.87
CA THR A 59 -17.55 0.09 2.06
C THR A 59 -16.42 0.71 1.26
N THR A 60 -15.23 0.12 1.33
CA THR A 60 -14.13 0.42 0.42
C THR A 60 -13.93 -0.69 -0.60
N ALA A 61 -13.39 -0.35 -1.77
CA ALA A 61 -13.07 -1.28 -2.84
C ALA A 61 -11.56 -1.33 -3.08
N CYS A 62 -11.05 -2.52 -3.37
CA CYS A 62 -9.64 -2.72 -3.66
C CYS A 62 -9.46 -3.57 -4.91
N HIS A 63 -8.40 -3.31 -5.69
CA HIS A 63 -7.94 -4.21 -6.74
C HIS A 63 -6.84 -5.10 -6.17
N TYR A 64 -7.08 -6.39 -6.11
CA TYR A 64 -6.16 -7.40 -5.57
C TYR A 64 -5.49 -8.18 -6.69
N TYR A 65 -4.17 -8.16 -6.68
CA TYR A 65 -3.30 -8.89 -7.59
C TYR A 65 -2.62 -10.00 -6.80
N GLU A 66 -3.12 -11.21 -6.93
CA GLU A 66 -2.66 -12.36 -6.14
C GLU A 66 -1.31 -12.88 -6.64
N ALA A 67 -0.40 -13.11 -5.71
CA ALA A 67 0.73 -14.00 -5.88
C ALA A 67 0.48 -15.22 -5.00
N GLU A 68 0.22 -16.38 -5.61
CA GLU A 68 -0.13 -17.60 -4.87
C GLU A 68 0.96 -17.99 -3.88
N GLY A 69 0.56 -18.20 -2.61
CA GLY A 69 1.47 -18.55 -1.51
C GLY A 69 2.41 -17.44 -1.06
N ALA A 70 2.21 -16.21 -1.52
CA ALA A 70 3.05 -15.08 -1.12
C ALA A 70 2.97 -14.80 0.39
N ARG A 71 4.13 -14.55 0.99
CA ARG A 71 4.28 -14.11 2.38
C ARG A 71 4.48 -12.60 2.49
N ASP A 72 4.76 -11.96 1.38
CA ASP A 72 4.96 -10.53 1.26
C ASP A 72 3.82 -9.89 0.45
N GLY A 73 3.42 -8.68 0.83
CA GLY A 73 2.38 -7.95 0.12
C GLY A 73 2.63 -6.45 0.13
N VAL A 74 2.05 -5.75 -0.85
CA VAL A 74 2.16 -4.29 -0.97
C VAL A 74 0.77 -3.67 -1.06
N VAL A 75 0.50 -2.69 -0.20
CA VAL A 75 -0.69 -1.82 -0.28
C VAL A 75 -0.30 -0.51 -0.95
N MET A 76 -1.06 -0.07 -1.94
CA MET A 76 -0.87 1.18 -2.66
C MET A 76 -2.10 2.07 -2.53
N VAL A 77 -1.87 3.33 -2.18
CA VAL A 77 -2.94 4.32 -1.95
C VAL A 77 -2.64 5.63 -2.68
N GLY A 78 -3.67 6.22 -3.25
CA GLY A 78 -3.58 7.48 -3.99
C GLY A 78 -3.59 8.72 -3.12
N GLY A 79 -3.79 9.87 -3.75
CA GLY A 79 -3.93 11.18 -3.10
C GLY A 79 -5.40 11.56 -2.85
N THR A 80 -5.63 12.88 -2.73
CA THR A 80 -6.96 13.44 -2.53
C THR A 80 -7.89 13.36 -3.75
N GLY A 81 -7.38 12.98 -4.92
CA GLY A 81 -8.16 12.78 -6.14
C GLY A 81 -9.17 11.64 -6.01
N GLY A 82 -8.90 10.70 -5.12
CA GLY A 82 -9.79 9.54 -4.88
C GLY A 82 -9.74 8.50 -5.99
N GLY A 83 -10.68 7.57 -5.96
CA GLY A 83 -10.72 6.48 -6.93
C GLY A 83 -9.50 5.55 -6.82
N PHE A 84 -9.00 5.11 -7.96
CA PHE A 84 -7.75 4.35 -8.09
C PHE A 84 -6.67 5.17 -8.78
N ASP A 85 -6.54 6.45 -8.41
CA ASP A 85 -5.54 7.34 -8.96
C ASP A 85 -4.11 6.82 -8.74
N SER A 86 -3.19 7.29 -9.57
CA SER A 86 -1.82 6.79 -9.57
C SER A 86 -0.87 7.85 -10.13
N PRO A 87 0.24 8.15 -9.46
CA PRO A 87 1.26 9.05 -10.00
C PRO A 87 2.04 8.39 -11.15
N ALA A 88 2.87 9.18 -11.79
CA ALA A 88 3.89 8.75 -12.74
C ALA A 88 3.33 7.89 -13.90
N GLY A 89 2.31 8.42 -14.59
CA GLY A 89 1.74 7.74 -15.74
C GLY A 89 1.23 6.33 -15.45
N GLY A 90 0.66 6.10 -14.27
CA GLY A 90 0.13 4.79 -13.89
C GLY A 90 1.14 3.89 -13.18
N LEU A 91 1.95 4.41 -12.29
CA LEU A 91 2.89 3.64 -11.47
C LEU A 91 2.24 2.45 -10.76
N TYR A 92 1.08 2.66 -10.11
CA TYR A 92 0.44 1.65 -9.29
C TYR A 92 -0.08 0.44 -10.07
N PRO A 93 -0.84 0.59 -11.17
CA PRO A 93 -1.25 -0.57 -11.96
C PRO A 93 -0.05 -1.33 -12.55
N ARG A 94 1.01 -0.63 -12.95
CA ARG A 94 2.24 -1.27 -13.45
C ARG A 94 2.96 -2.07 -12.37
N LEU A 95 3.14 -1.50 -11.17
CA LEU A 95 3.72 -2.21 -10.03
C LEU A 95 2.85 -3.40 -9.61
N ALA A 96 1.53 -3.19 -9.52
CA ALA A 96 0.60 -4.22 -9.07
C ALA A 96 0.59 -5.44 -10.00
N GLN A 97 0.76 -5.25 -11.31
CA GLN A 97 0.88 -6.34 -12.27
C GLN A 97 2.26 -7.02 -12.25
N ASP A 98 3.31 -6.28 -11.91
CA ASP A 98 4.68 -6.81 -11.90
C ASP A 98 5.04 -7.56 -10.60
N LEU A 99 4.60 -7.07 -9.45
CA LEU A 99 4.96 -7.61 -8.13
C LEU A 99 4.61 -9.10 -7.94
N PRO A 100 3.47 -9.64 -8.45
CA PRO A 100 3.19 -11.08 -8.36
C PRO A 100 4.24 -11.98 -8.99
N HIS A 101 4.93 -11.53 -10.04
CA HIS A 101 6.06 -12.26 -10.63
C HIS A 101 7.26 -12.38 -9.69
N HIS A 102 7.29 -11.56 -8.65
CA HIS A 102 8.29 -11.56 -7.58
C HIS A 102 7.76 -12.17 -6.27
N ARG A 103 6.62 -12.89 -6.32
CA ARG A 103 5.96 -13.49 -5.15
C ARG A 103 5.54 -12.48 -4.09
N ILE A 104 5.11 -11.32 -4.53
CA ILE A 104 4.58 -10.25 -3.68
C ILE A 104 3.17 -9.96 -4.16
N SER A 105 2.17 -10.21 -3.32
CA SER A 105 0.80 -9.82 -3.62
C SER A 105 0.65 -8.32 -3.58
N ALA A 106 -0.22 -7.75 -4.41
CA ALA A 106 -0.42 -6.31 -4.43
C ALA A 106 -1.90 -5.96 -4.24
N LEU A 107 -2.15 -4.87 -3.52
CA LEU A 107 -3.49 -4.36 -3.27
C LEU A 107 -3.52 -2.85 -3.50
N ARG A 108 -4.35 -2.40 -4.43
CA ARG A 108 -4.64 -0.98 -4.62
C ARG A 108 -5.93 -0.68 -3.87
N VAL A 109 -5.89 0.26 -2.94
CA VAL A 109 -7.04 0.63 -2.11
C VAL A 109 -7.65 1.94 -2.58
N ARG A 110 -8.97 1.96 -2.78
CA ARG A 110 -9.75 3.17 -3.00
C ARG A 110 -10.24 3.69 -1.65
N TYR A 111 -10.00 4.96 -1.38
CA TYR A 111 -10.51 5.58 -0.16
C TYR A 111 -12.03 5.76 -0.19
N ARG A 112 -12.68 5.57 0.95
CA ARG A 112 -14.07 5.99 1.17
C ARG A 112 -14.18 7.51 1.23
N HIS A 113 -13.20 8.16 1.90
CA HIS A 113 -13.14 9.59 2.15
C HIS A 113 -11.74 10.14 1.80
N PRO A 114 -11.43 10.43 0.52
CA PRO A 114 -10.06 10.71 0.05
C PRO A 114 -9.45 12.02 0.55
N THR A 115 -10.21 12.88 1.23
CA THR A 115 -9.70 14.14 1.84
C THR A 115 -9.54 14.03 3.36
N ASP A 116 -9.97 12.91 3.97
CA ASP A 116 -9.88 12.67 5.41
C ASP A 116 -8.71 11.73 5.71
N LEU A 117 -7.69 12.26 6.38
CA LEU A 117 -6.48 11.50 6.72
C LEU A 117 -6.79 10.30 7.62
N MET A 118 -7.70 10.46 8.59
CA MET A 118 -8.05 9.38 9.52
C MET A 118 -8.78 8.25 8.80
N GLU A 119 -9.83 8.56 8.05
CA GLU A 119 -10.61 7.56 7.31
C GLU A 119 -9.77 6.89 6.22
N SER A 120 -8.94 7.64 5.50
CA SER A 120 -8.01 7.09 4.51
C SER A 120 -6.96 6.17 5.15
N THR A 121 -6.50 6.48 6.37
CA THR A 121 -5.59 5.60 7.12
C THR A 121 -6.29 4.31 7.55
N VAL A 122 -7.54 4.40 7.98
CA VAL A 122 -8.37 3.22 8.27
C VAL A 122 -8.48 2.32 7.04
N ASP A 123 -8.78 2.89 5.86
CA ASP A 123 -8.88 2.13 4.62
C ASP A 123 -7.56 1.43 4.25
N ALA A 124 -6.43 2.09 4.41
CA ALA A 124 -5.11 1.50 4.16
C ALA A 124 -4.83 0.33 5.12
N ILE A 125 -5.14 0.48 6.42
CA ILE A 125 -4.96 -0.58 7.42
C ILE A 125 -5.90 -1.76 7.15
N LEU A 126 -7.14 -1.52 6.74
CA LEU A 126 -8.06 -2.58 6.34
C LEU A 126 -7.53 -3.36 5.13
N GLY A 127 -6.91 -2.68 4.15
CA GLY A 127 -6.18 -3.32 3.05
C GLY A 127 -5.04 -4.20 3.54
N MET A 128 -4.25 -3.75 4.53
CA MET A 128 -3.21 -4.57 5.17
C MET A 128 -3.80 -5.81 5.84
N ARG A 129 -4.90 -5.67 6.61
CA ARG A 129 -5.61 -6.80 7.25
C ARG A 129 -6.15 -7.79 6.23
N TYR A 130 -6.64 -7.30 5.08
CA TYR A 130 -7.04 -8.19 4.01
C TYR A 130 -5.84 -9.02 3.51
N LEU A 131 -4.70 -8.42 3.19
CA LEU A 131 -3.49 -9.15 2.79
C LEU A 131 -3.05 -10.17 3.85
N GLU A 132 -3.10 -9.80 5.13
CA GLU A 132 -2.82 -10.72 6.24
C GLU A 132 -3.76 -11.94 6.23
N SER A 133 -5.05 -11.74 5.97
CA SER A 133 -6.03 -12.82 5.85
C SER A 133 -5.75 -13.77 4.68
N GLN A 134 -4.97 -13.32 3.68
CA GLN A 134 -4.47 -14.14 2.57
C GLN A 134 -3.11 -14.82 2.88
N GLY A 135 -2.57 -14.67 4.09
CA GLY A 135 -1.32 -15.32 4.52
C GLY A 135 -0.09 -14.42 4.46
N VAL A 136 -0.24 -13.15 4.09
CA VAL A 136 0.86 -12.18 4.08
C VAL A 136 1.33 -11.90 5.52
N SER A 137 2.63 -11.92 5.73
CA SER A 137 3.28 -11.71 7.03
C SER A 137 4.24 -10.52 7.06
N ALA A 138 4.61 -9.98 5.90
CA ALA A 138 5.39 -8.75 5.78
C ALA A 138 4.77 -7.82 4.73
N VAL A 139 4.63 -6.54 5.06
CA VAL A 139 3.89 -5.58 4.24
C VAL A 139 4.78 -4.41 3.82
N GLY A 140 4.67 -4.05 2.56
CA GLY A 140 5.12 -2.78 2.00
C GLY A 140 3.95 -1.82 1.79
N LEU A 141 4.20 -0.54 1.91
CA LEU A 141 3.20 0.51 1.72
C LEU A 141 3.72 1.55 0.73
N VAL A 142 2.89 1.96 -0.22
CA VAL A 142 3.22 3.02 -1.19
C VAL A 142 2.10 4.05 -1.20
N GLY A 143 2.45 5.33 -1.02
CA GLY A 143 1.46 6.42 -0.99
C GLY A 143 1.94 7.68 -1.71
N HIS A 144 1.01 8.32 -2.44
CA HIS A 144 1.24 9.57 -3.16
C HIS A 144 0.47 10.74 -2.51
N SER A 145 1.09 11.90 -2.42
CA SER A 145 0.47 13.13 -1.90
C SER A 145 -0.08 12.92 -0.47
N LEU A 146 -1.38 13.08 -0.22
CA LEU A 146 -2.02 12.71 1.05
C LEU A 146 -1.72 11.26 1.43
N GLY A 147 -1.70 10.37 0.44
CA GLY A 147 -1.39 8.95 0.65
C GLY A 147 -0.01 8.71 1.26
N GLY A 148 0.95 9.62 1.07
CA GLY A 148 2.23 9.57 1.75
C GLY A 148 2.09 9.68 3.28
N ALA A 149 1.28 10.62 3.76
CA ALA A 149 0.94 10.72 5.18
C ALA A 149 0.12 9.50 5.67
N VAL A 150 -0.86 9.05 4.87
CA VAL A 150 -1.66 7.86 5.16
C VAL A 150 -0.80 6.63 5.39
N VAL A 151 0.17 6.33 4.51
CA VAL A 151 1.00 5.13 4.67
C VAL A 151 1.98 5.24 5.83
N ILE A 152 2.42 6.44 6.21
CA ILE A 152 3.23 6.65 7.42
C ILE A 152 2.40 6.39 8.68
N GLN A 153 1.16 6.90 8.73
CA GLN A 153 0.22 6.64 9.83
C GLN A 153 -0.08 5.14 9.94
N ALA A 154 -0.41 4.49 8.83
CA ALA A 154 -0.68 3.06 8.80
C ALA A 154 0.54 2.22 9.24
N ALA A 155 1.73 2.56 8.75
CA ALA A 155 2.98 1.88 9.08
C ALA A 155 3.33 1.97 10.57
N ALA A 156 3.08 3.10 11.21
CA ALA A 156 3.36 3.29 12.63
C ALA A 156 2.47 2.42 13.54
N ASN A 157 1.38 1.88 13.00
CA ASN A 157 0.42 1.02 13.72
C ASN A 157 0.68 -0.48 13.56
N ASP A 158 1.61 -0.91 12.69
CA ASP A 158 1.77 -2.34 12.40
C ASP A 158 3.24 -2.79 12.32
N PRO A 159 3.68 -3.67 13.23
CA PRO A 159 5.07 -4.17 13.26
C PRO A 159 5.43 -5.07 12.07
N LYS A 160 4.48 -5.47 11.22
CA LYS A 160 4.73 -6.27 10.02
C LYS A 160 5.21 -5.43 8.84
N VAL A 161 5.11 -4.10 8.92
CA VAL A 161 5.61 -3.21 7.86
C VAL A 161 7.13 -3.28 7.78
N ARG A 162 7.64 -3.49 6.56
CA ARG A 162 9.08 -3.59 6.23
C ARG A 162 9.55 -2.53 5.27
N ALA A 163 8.68 -2.06 4.38
CA ALA A 163 9.00 -1.05 3.38
C ALA A 163 7.90 0.02 3.34
N VAL A 164 8.30 1.27 3.30
CA VAL A 164 7.40 2.41 3.07
C VAL A 164 7.97 3.23 1.93
N VAL A 165 7.11 3.63 0.99
CA VAL A 165 7.45 4.56 -0.09
C VAL A 165 6.45 5.71 -0.05
N VAL A 166 6.96 6.92 0.05
CA VAL A 166 6.14 8.14 0.00
C VAL A 166 6.57 9.01 -1.16
N ILE A 167 5.60 9.43 -1.96
CA ILE A 167 5.79 10.14 -3.23
C ILE A 167 5.09 11.47 -3.14
N SER A 168 5.81 12.58 -3.35
CA SER A 168 5.29 13.96 -3.32
C SER A 168 4.42 14.26 -2.11
N THR A 169 4.86 13.81 -0.91
CA THR A 169 4.03 13.88 0.30
C THR A 169 3.95 15.30 0.87
N GLN A 170 2.82 15.60 1.49
CA GLN A 170 2.68 16.77 2.36
C GLN A 170 3.42 16.56 3.70
N ALA A 171 3.71 17.63 4.44
CA ALA A 171 4.34 17.54 5.76
C ALA A 171 3.34 17.16 6.87
N ALA A 172 2.11 17.67 6.79
CA ALA A 172 1.07 17.41 7.79
C ALA A 172 0.69 15.93 7.81
N GLY A 173 0.59 15.33 9.00
CA GLY A 173 0.25 13.93 9.21
C GLY A 173 1.42 12.95 9.04
N THR A 174 2.65 13.45 8.79
CA THR A 174 3.85 12.60 8.67
C THR A 174 4.65 12.45 9.96
N GLU A 175 4.21 13.07 11.05
CA GLU A 175 4.87 13.04 12.36
C GLU A 175 5.20 11.62 12.86
N PRO A 176 4.34 10.60 12.64
CA PRO A 176 4.63 9.24 13.07
C PRO A 176 5.82 8.57 12.39
N VAL A 177 6.42 9.17 11.37
CA VAL A 177 7.61 8.64 10.68
C VAL A 177 8.75 8.31 11.66
N ALA A 178 8.88 9.06 12.75
CA ALA A 178 9.86 8.78 13.80
C ALA A 178 9.54 7.50 14.62
N ARG A 179 8.33 6.98 14.51
CA ARG A 179 7.84 5.80 15.25
C ARG A 179 7.63 4.58 14.36
N LEU A 180 8.10 4.61 13.11
CA LEU A 180 8.03 3.43 12.25
C LEU A 180 8.63 2.20 12.94
N PRO A 181 8.13 0.99 12.67
CA PRO A 181 8.65 -0.24 13.27
C PRO A 181 10.16 -0.37 13.08
N LYS A 182 10.83 -0.98 14.06
CA LYS A 182 12.27 -1.22 13.96
C LYS A 182 12.57 -2.10 12.74
N GLY A 183 13.44 -1.61 11.85
CA GLY A 183 13.81 -2.30 10.61
C GLY A 183 12.88 -2.00 9.42
N ALA A 184 11.82 -1.23 9.59
CA ALA A 184 11.06 -0.69 8.46
C ALA A 184 11.91 0.36 7.74
N ALA A 185 12.07 0.18 6.43
CA ALA A 185 12.82 1.10 5.58
C ALA A 185 11.88 2.09 4.89
N ILE A 186 12.27 3.36 4.80
CA ILE A 186 11.46 4.38 4.12
C ILE A 186 12.20 5.06 2.97
N LEU A 187 11.56 5.07 1.80
CA LEU A 187 11.97 5.81 0.61
C LEU A 187 11.03 7.01 0.44
N MET A 188 11.60 8.19 0.34
CA MET A 188 10.89 9.42 0.04
C MET A 188 11.31 9.92 -1.32
N ILE A 189 10.32 10.29 -2.14
CA ILE A 189 10.53 10.75 -3.52
C ILE A 189 9.73 12.03 -3.71
N HIS A 190 10.36 13.05 -4.36
CA HIS A 190 9.70 14.29 -4.69
C HIS A 190 10.26 14.88 -5.98
N GLY A 191 9.47 15.65 -6.68
CA GLY A 191 9.91 16.47 -7.80
C GLY A 191 10.27 17.89 -7.34
N ASP A 192 11.37 18.47 -7.81
CA ASP A 192 11.76 19.83 -7.40
C ASP A 192 10.90 20.94 -8.03
N ALA A 193 10.19 20.61 -9.12
CA ALA A 193 9.22 21.50 -9.77
C ALA A 193 7.76 21.29 -9.26
N ASP A 194 7.55 20.56 -8.16
CA ASP A 194 6.24 20.37 -7.57
C ASP A 194 5.68 21.69 -7.01
N THR A 195 4.56 22.15 -7.60
CA THR A 195 3.85 23.36 -7.20
C THR A 195 2.64 23.12 -6.31
N VAL A 196 2.31 21.85 -6.02
CA VAL A 196 1.19 21.44 -5.16
C VAL A 196 1.66 21.21 -3.72
N THR A 197 2.71 20.42 -3.56
CA THR A 197 3.38 20.19 -2.29
C THR A 197 4.86 20.53 -2.41
N SER A 198 5.41 21.23 -1.43
CA SER A 198 6.82 21.61 -1.48
C SER A 198 7.74 20.42 -1.23
N PRO A 199 8.82 20.24 -2.00
CA PRO A 199 9.86 19.22 -1.75
C PRO A 199 10.41 19.27 -0.31
N ARG A 200 10.39 20.44 0.33
CA ARG A 200 10.75 20.61 1.76
C ARG A 200 9.93 19.71 2.68
N SER A 201 8.69 19.35 2.30
CA SER A 201 7.87 18.42 3.08
C SER A 201 8.52 17.04 3.17
N SER A 202 9.04 16.52 2.05
CA SER A 202 9.77 15.26 2.04
C SER A 202 11.12 15.35 2.76
N GLU A 203 11.84 16.47 2.63
CA GLU A 203 13.10 16.71 3.36
C GLU A 203 12.87 16.75 4.87
N GLU A 204 11.77 17.38 5.31
CA GLU A 204 11.40 17.47 6.71
C GLU A 204 11.01 16.09 7.28
N THR A 205 10.25 15.33 6.53
CA THR A 205 9.89 13.95 6.87
C THR A 205 11.13 13.06 6.91
N TYR A 206 12.05 13.20 5.96
CA TYR A 206 13.33 12.50 5.93
C TYR A 206 14.19 12.78 7.17
N ARG A 207 14.28 14.05 7.61
CA ARG A 207 15.07 14.42 8.80
C ARG A 207 14.55 13.77 10.08
N ARG A 208 13.22 13.52 10.17
CA ARG A 208 12.57 12.87 11.32
C ARG A 208 12.63 11.35 11.27
N ALA A 209 12.74 10.75 10.08
CA ALA A 209 12.76 9.31 9.90
C ALA A 209 14.03 8.67 10.47
N ARG A 210 13.91 7.42 10.91
CA ARG A 210 15.05 6.57 11.32
C ARG A 210 15.62 5.82 10.12
N GLU A 211 16.87 5.35 10.26
CA GLU A 211 17.46 4.43 9.28
C GLU A 211 16.79 3.03 9.34
N PRO A 212 16.64 2.33 8.19
CA PRO A 212 17.09 2.71 6.84
C PRO A 212 16.13 3.72 6.18
N ARG A 213 16.68 4.81 5.68
CA ARG A 213 15.91 5.84 4.97
C ARG A 213 16.66 6.35 3.74
N ARG A 214 15.91 6.80 2.72
CA ARG A 214 16.47 7.41 1.52
C ARG A 214 15.55 8.52 1.02
N LEU A 215 16.13 9.59 0.50
CA LEU A 215 15.44 10.68 -0.19
C LEU A 215 15.95 10.77 -1.62
N VAL A 216 15.03 10.86 -2.58
CA VAL A 216 15.32 11.09 -4.00
C VAL A 216 14.54 12.30 -4.47
N ILE A 217 15.23 13.27 -5.07
CA ILE A 217 14.62 14.43 -5.70
C ILE A 217 14.81 14.31 -7.21
N TYR A 218 13.73 14.37 -7.97
CA TYR A 218 13.77 14.37 -9.43
C TYR A 218 13.72 15.80 -9.95
N GLU A 219 14.77 16.19 -10.68
CA GLU A 219 14.90 17.51 -11.29
C GLU A 219 13.86 17.71 -12.40
N GLY A 220 13.18 18.85 -12.40
CA GLY A 220 12.16 19.23 -13.36
C GLY A 220 10.84 18.47 -13.24
N ALA A 221 10.70 17.56 -12.28
CA ALA A 221 9.47 16.78 -12.13
C ALA A 221 8.45 17.52 -11.26
N GLY A 222 7.19 17.46 -11.67
CA GLY A 222 6.03 18.02 -10.96
C GLY A 222 5.45 17.09 -9.90
N HIS A 223 4.24 17.42 -9.41
CA HIS A 223 3.58 16.71 -8.31
C HIS A 223 3.32 15.23 -8.60
N THR A 224 2.92 14.90 -9.83
CA THR A 224 2.63 13.52 -10.23
C THR A 224 3.86 12.75 -10.68
N LEU A 225 5.02 13.40 -10.84
CA LEU A 225 6.29 12.79 -11.30
C LEU A 225 6.17 12.09 -12.67
N ASP A 226 5.30 12.57 -13.56
CA ASP A 226 5.11 11.98 -14.89
C ASP A 226 6.38 12.09 -15.74
N GLU A 227 7.17 13.16 -15.55
CA GLU A 227 8.45 13.40 -16.22
C GLU A 227 9.51 12.35 -15.86
N ALA A 228 9.37 11.73 -14.68
CA ALA A 228 10.29 10.71 -14.15
C ALA A 228 9.70 9.29 -14.15
N ALA A 229 8.57 9.05 -14.82
CA ALA A 229 7.76 7.83 -14.67
C ALA A 229 8.54 6.51 -14.83
N GLY A 230 9.50 6.45 -15.76
CA GLY A 230 10.35 5.27 -15.97
C GLY A 230 11.32 5.04 -14.81
N SER A 231 12.05 6.07 -14.42
CA SER A 231 13.03 6.01 -13.32
C SER A 231 12.36 5.75 -11.99
N LEU A 232 11.21 6.39 -11.75
CA LEU A 232 10.41 6.20 -10.54
C LEU A 232 9.94 4.75 -10.40
N PHE A 233 9.45 4.13 -11.48
CA PHE A 233 9.04 2.72 -11.45
C PHE A 233 10.20 1.81 -11.03
N VAL A 234 11.39 2.00 -11.64
CA VAL A 234 12.58 1.21 -11.32
C VAL A 234 13.01 1.40 -9.86
N GLU A 235 13.03 2.66 -9.40
CA GLU A 235 13.44 3.00 -8.03
C GLU A 235 12.50 2.40 -6.98
N VAL A 236 11.18 2.59 -7.14
CA VAL A 236 10.17 2.07 -6.20
C VAL A 236 10.18 0.54 -6.20
N LYS A 237 10.22 -0.09 -7.37
CA LYS A 237 10.31 -1.55 -7.49
C LYS A 237 11.55 -2.09 -6.80
N ALA A 238 12.72 -1.53 -7.08
CA ALA A 238 13.98 -1.96 -6.47
C ALA A 238 13.96 -1.83 -4.94
N TRP A 239 13.36 -0.74 -4.42
CA TRP A 239 13.20 -0.56 -2.98
C TRP A 239 12.30 -1.63 -2.35
N LEU A 240 11.15 -1.89 -2.95
CA LEU A 240 10.21 -2.92 -2.48
C LEU A 240 10.87 -4.30 -2.48
N LEU A 241 11.50 -4.72 -3.58
CA LEU A 241 12.16 -6.03 -3.70
C LEU A 241 13.32 -6.20 -2.72
N LYS A 242 14.03 -5.12 -2.39
CA LYS A 242 15.12 -5.13 -1.40
C LYS A 242 14.63 -5.42 0.02
N HIS A 243 13.45 -4.90 0.38
CA HIS A 243 12.93 -4.94 1.74
C HIS A 243 11.77 -5.94 1.94
N LEU A 244 11.28 -6.50 0.83
CA LEU A 244 10.30 -7.58 0.76
C LEU A 244 10.86 -8.66 -0.17
N PRO A 245 11.72 -9.56 0.32
CA PRO A 245 12.51 -10.45 -0.53
C PRO A 245 11.70 -11.60 -1.18
N GLY A 246 10.39 -11.63 -1.05
CA GLY A 246 9.56 -12.69 -1.65
C GLY A 246 9.89 -14.06 -1.07
N THR A 247 9.90 -14.19 0.25
CA THR A 247 10.35 -15.40 0.95
C THR A 247 9.59 -16.62 0.49
N LEU A 248 10.34 -17.64 0.09
CA LEU A 248 9.85 -18.98 -0.19
C LEU A 248 9.49 -19.68 1.13
N VAL A 249 8.38 -20.40 1.14
CA VAL A 249 8.14 -21.47 2.13
C VAL A 249 8.88 -22.70 1.71
#